data_b1b3f434812e0aac6f5ad14f13a5cac0
#
_entry.id   b1b3f434812e0aac6f5ad14f13a5cac0
#
_cell.length_a   1.000
_cell.length_b   1.000
_cell.length_c   1.000
_cell.angle_alpha   90.00
_cell.angle_beta   90.00
_cell.angle_gamma   90.00
#
_symmetry.space_group_name_H-M   'P 1'
#
loop_
_entity.id
_entity.type
_entity.pdbx_description
1 polymer ?
#
loop_
_entity_poly.entity_id
_entity_poly.type
_entity_poly.pdbx_seq_one_letter_code
_entity_poly.pdbx_strand_id
1 'polypeptide(L)'
;MKLGLHLYDFSWPQGASQLGSTLVRIAQTAEAAGFDRISTVDHVWQSHYLGGPEHEVPSCYPTLTYLAAHTSRIKLLALATASPYWHPILLAKTVTTLDVLSGGRAWLGIGAGDYEEEARGSGLPFPPLKERYERLEEMVQICLRMWQGELGDQRPYEGKYYRSERPLNLPQSLTRPHPPILIAGSAEQKTLRLVARYAHACNLRPGPQVPQKLEVLQKHCEAECRDDDAIEKTCAFAFDVGEDGSKVSELIG
;
A
#
# COMPACT_ATOMS: atom_id res chain seq x y z
N MET A 1 -6.55 -9.07 17.23
CA MET A 1 -6.86 -8.26 16.02
C MET A 1 -6.00 -7.00 16.03
N LYS A 2 -5.58 -6.48 14.87
CA LYS A 2 -4.89 -5.18 14.74
C LYS A 2 -5.79 -4.23 13.97
N LEU A 3 -5.83 -2.98 14.39
CA LEU A 3 -6.59 -1.94 13.70
C LEU A 3 -5.62 -1.02 12.93
N GLY A 4 -5.97 -0.69 11.70
CA GLY A 4 -5.32 0.33 10.89
C GLY A 4 -6.28 1.46 10.57
N LEU A 5 -5.78 2.69 10.46
CA LEU A 5 -6.55 3.83 9.99
C LEU A 5 -6.24 4.07 8.52
N HIS A 6 -7.26 4.09 7.65
CA HIS A 6 -7.11 4.41 6.24
C HIS A 6 -7.66 5.79 5.92
N LEU A 7 -6.78 6.69 5.51
CA LEU A 7 -7.12 8.03 5.06
C LEU A 7 -7.39 8.01 3.55
N TYR A 8 -8.63 8.27 3.17
CA TYR A 8 -9.07 8.21 1.78
C TYR A 8 -9.93 9.41 1.36
N ASP A 9 -10.45 10.19 2.33
CA ASP A 9 -11.16 11.43 2.10
C ASP A 9 -10.44 12.58 2.83
N PHE A 10 -10.15 13.64 2.11
CA PHE A 10 -9.39 14.80 2.59
C PHE A 10 -10.18 16.10 2.45
N SER A 11 -11.45 16.03 2.04
CA SER A 11 -12.34 17.15 1.83
C SER A 11 -12.90 17.66 3.17
N TRP A 12 -12.01 18.12 4.03
CA TRP A 12 -12.40 18.60 5.36
C TRP A 12 -12.82 20.06 5.32
N PRO A 13 -13.77 20.48 6.22
CA PRO A 13 -14.33 21.85 6.20
C PRO A 13 -13.31 22.98 6.30
N GLN A 14 -12.12 22.71 6.86
CA GLN A 14 -11.05 23.71 7.03
C GLN A 14 -10.22 23.93 5.75
N GLY A 15 -10.43 23.10 4.71
CA GLY A 15 -9.77 23.19 3.43
C GLY A 15 -8.24 22.95 3.46
N ALA A 16 -7.61 23.15 2.32
CA ALA A 16 -6.20 22.85 2.10
C ALA A 16 -5.24 23.54 3.08
N SER A 17 -5.55 24.74 3.57
CA SER A 17 -4.70 25.48 4.49
C SER A 17 -4.49 24.81 5.85
N GLN A 18 -5.44 23.97 6.27
CA GLN A 18 -5.39 23.22 7.53
C GLN A 18 -5.13 21.72 7.32
N LEU A 19 -4.96 21.30 6.08
CA LEU A 19 -4.77 19.89 5.75
C LEU A 19 -3.61 19.26 6.53
N GLY A 20 -2.46 19.91 6.56
CA GLY A 20 -1.28 19.41 7.27
C GLY A 20 -1.50 19.26 8.78
N SER A 21 -2.02 20.30 9.45
CA SER A 21 -2.29 20.25 10.90
C SER A 21 -3.36 19.21 11.26
N THR A 22 -4.39 19.05 10.42
CA THR A 22 -5.44 18.04 10.61
C THR A 22 -4.86 16.63 10.45
N LEU A 23 -4.05 16.38 9.42
CA LEU A 23 -3.35 15.11 9.22
C LEU A 23 -2.47 14.73 10.42
N VAL A 24 -1.69 15.67 10.94
CA VAL A 24 -0.84 15.45 12.13
C VAL A 24 -1.69 15.06 13.34
N ARG A 25 -2.75 15.81 13.60
CA ARG A 25 -3.65 15.54 14.73
C ARG A 25 -4.27 14.14 14.61
N ILE A 26 -4.76 13.75 13.42
CA ILE A 26 -5.34 12.43 13.18
C ILE A 26 -4.30 11.34 13.42
N ALA A 27 -3.09 11.48 12.86
CA ALA A 27 -2.05 10.47 12.97
C ALA A 27 -1.57 10.29 14.42
N GLN A 28 -1.38 11.39 15.16
CA GLN A 28 -1.00 11.35 16.56
C GLN A 28 -2.10 10.76 17.45
N THR A 29 -3.36 11.08 17.17
CA THR A 29 -4.51 10.49 17.88
C THR A 29 -4.58 8.99 17.61
N ALA A 30 -4.43 8.54 16.35
CA ALA A 30 -4.43 7.13 16.00
C ALA A 30 -3.26 6.39 16.67
N GLU A 31 -2.06 6.99 16.67
CA GLU A 31 -0.89 6.42 17.35
C GLU A 31 -1.10 6.31 18.86
N ALA A 32 -1.67 7.33 19.49
CA ALA A 32 -1.98 7.33 20.93
C ALA A 32 -3.04 6.30 21.28
N ALA A 33 -4.03 6.11 20.42
CA ALA A 33 -5.09 5.10 20.56
C ALA A 33 -4.61 3.66 20.27
N GLY A 34 -3.36 3.47 19.84
CA GLY A 34 -2.78 2.14 19.62
C GLY A 34 -3.09 1.52 18.26
N PHE A 35 -3.46 2.31 17.27
CA PHE A 35 -3.56 1.81 15.90
C PHE A 35 -2.21 1.28 15.41
N ASP A 36 -2.22 0.11 14.75
CA ASP A 36 -1.00 -0.54 14.25
C ASP A 36 -0.39 0.22 13.07
N ARG A 37 -1.24 0.75 12.20
CA ARG A 37 -0.82 1.44 10.97
C ARG A 37 -1.75 2.56 10.57
N ILE A 38 -1.20 3.51 9.83
CA ILE A 38 -1.94 4.52 9.07
C ILE A 38 -1.62 4.35 7.59
N SER A 39 -2.63 4.46 6.77
CA SER A 39 -2.49 4.33 5.32
C SER A 39 -3.22 5.42 4.59
N THR A 40 -2.77 5.72 3.36
CA THR A 40 -3.45 6.64 2.47
C THR A 40 -3.51 6.09 1.05
N VAL A 41 -4.43 6.61 0.26
CA VAL A 41 -4.58 6.27 -1.16
C VAL A 41 -3.43 6.83 -2.00
N ASP A 42 -3.11 6.16 -3.11
CA ASP A 42 -2.13 6.64 -4.09
C ASP A 42 -2.86 6.99 -5.40
N HIS A 43 -3.58 8.10 -5.35
CA HIS A 43 -4.35 8.67 -6.46
C HIS A 43 -3.87 10.09 -6.79
N VAL A 44 -4.10 10.51 -8.02
CA VAL A 44 -3.92 11.89 -8.51
C VAL A 44 -5.24 12.65 -8.39
N TRP A 45 -6.37 11.95 -8.59
CA TRP A 45 -7.71 12.45 -8.49
C TRP A 45 -8.49 11.72 -7.42
N GLN A 46 -9.44 12.41 -6.81
CA GLN A 46 -10.38 11.76 -5.91
C GLN A 46 -11.40 10.90 -6.70
N SER A 47 -11.78 9.78 -6.13
CA SER A 47 -12.76 8.89 -6.76
C SER A 47 -14.17 9.47 -6.73
N HIS A 48 -15.01 9.07 -7.69
CA HIS A 48 -16.43 9.45 -7.72
C HIS A 48 -17.20 9.03 -6.47
N TYR A 49 -16.78 7.94 -5.81
CA TYR A 49 -17.40 7.50 -4.54
C TYR A 49 -17.16 8.46 -3.38
N LEU A 50 -16.21 9.39 -3.54
CA LEU A 50 -15.77 10.35 -2.52
C LEU A 50 -15.91 11.79 -3.02
N GLY A 51 -16.90 12.05 -3.86
CA GLY A 51 -17.22 13.38 -4.34
C GLY A 51 -16.69 13.70 -5.73
N GLY A 52 -15.73 12.95 -6.25
CA GLY A 52 -15.22 13.14 -7.62
C GLY A 52 -13.88 13.87 -7.72
N PRO A 53 -13.39 14.03 -8.95
CA PRO A 53 -12.04 14.55 -9.23
C PRO A 53 -11.72 15.94 -8.68
N GLU A 54 -12.72 16.74 -8.37
CA GLU A 54 -12.57 18.08 -7.83
C GLU A 54 -12.33 18.13 -6.32
N HIS A 55 -12.36 16.98 -5.65
CA HIS A 55 -12.09 16.88 -4.21
C HIS A 55 -10.60 16.65 -3.93
N GLU A 56 -10.15 17.12 -2.77
CA GLU A 56 -8.76 17.05 -2.38
C GLU A 56 -8.28 15.60 -2.21
N VAL A 57 -7.15 15.30 -2.83
CA VAL A 57 -6.36 14.11 -2.57
C VAL A 57 -4.87 14.45 -2.63
N PRO A 58 -4.18 14.52 -1.49
CA PRO A 58 -2.76 14.81 -1.48
C PRO A 58 -1.96 13.58 -1.94
N SER A 59 -0.81 13.83 -2.57
CA SER A 59 0.08 12.76 -3.02
C SER A 59 0.49 11.84 -1.86
N CYS A 60 0.41 10.53 -2.08
CA CYS A 60 0.55 9.49 -1.07
C CYS A 60 1.87 9.56 -0.28
N TYR A 61 3.00 9.38 -0.95
CA TYR A 61 4.29 9.27 -0.26
C TYR A 61 4.77 10.55 0.40
N PRO A 62 4.58 11.76 -0.17
CA PRO A 62 4.80 13.01 0.54
C PRO A 62 3.97 13.12 1.83
N THR A 63 2.68 12.73 1.77
CA THR A 63 1.81 12.69 2.95
C THR A 63 2.32 11.72 4.00
N LEU A 64 2.65 10.49 3.63
CA LEU A 64 3.21 9.50 4.56
C LEU A 64 4.54 9.97 5.17
N THR A 65 5.40 10.63 4.39
CA THR A 65 6.67 11.18 4.89
C THR A 65 6.45 12.33 5.88
N TYR A 66 5.46 13.17 5.61
CA TYR A 66 5.06 14.23 6.53
C TYR A 66 4.53 13.64 7.85
N LEU A 67 3.69 12.61 7.79
CA LEU A 67 3.21 11.91 8.98
C LEU A 67 4.33 11.18 9.73
N ALA A 68 5.32 10.64 9.02
CA ALA A 68 6.49 10.01 9.62
C ALA A 68 7.25 10.95 10.57
N ALA A 69 7.37 12.22 10.19
CA ALA A 69 8.05 13.25 10.99
C ALA A 69 7.29 13.64 12.27
N HIS A 70 5.99 13.35 12.35
CA HIS A 70 5.11 13.75 13.46
C HIS A 70 4.62 12.58 14.31
N THR A 71 5.06 11.35 14.00
CA THR A 71 4.74 10.12 14.71
C THR A 71 6.00 9.31 15.00
N SER A 72 5.94 8.32 15.89
CA SER A 72 7.14 7.57 16.33
C SER A 72 7.00 6.05 16.27
N ARG A 73 5.80 5.49 16.22
CA ARG A 73 5.54 4.05 16.30
C ARG A 73 4.64 3.51 15.20
N ILE A 74 3.62 4.27 14.81
CA ILE A 74 2.62 3.83 13.83
C ILE A 74 3.28 3.54 12.48
N LYS A 75 2.94 2.41 11.87
CA LYS A 75 3.44 1.99 10.56
C LYS A 75 2.79 2.82 9.45
N LEU A 76 3.49 3.00 8.35
CA LEU A 76 3.13 3.89 7.25
C LEU A 76 2.98 3.06 5.97
N LEU A 77 1.82 3.14 5.35
CA LEU A 77 1.43 2.26 4.25
C LEU A 77 0.68 3.03 3.15
N ALA A 78 1.13 2.93 1.89
CA ALA A 78 0.26 3.24 0.75
C ALA A 78 -0.76 2.10 0.58
N LEU A 79 -2.07 2.40 0.49
CA LEU A 79 -3.09 1.37 0.29
C LEU A 79 -4.03 1.77 -0.85
N ALA A 80 -3.65 1.44 -2.06
CA ALA A 80 -2.37 0.83 -2.42
C ALA A 80 -1.75 1.60 -3.57
N THR A 81 -0.41 1.56 -3.66
CA THR A 81 0.31 2.11 -4.82
C THR A 81 -0.21 1.50 -6.11
N ALA A 82 -0.64 2.34 -7.03
CA ALA A 82 -1.08 1.92 -8.36
C ALA A 82 0.14 1.61 -9.23
N SER A 83 0.48 0.32 -9.41
CA SER A 83 1.68 -0.08 -10.12
C SER A 83 1.85 0.54 -11.52
N PRO A 84 0.79 0.81 -12.32
CA PRO A 84 0.96 1.46 -13.62
C PRO A 84 1.52 2.88 -13.57
N TYR A 85 1.36 3.59 -12.44
CA TYR A 85 1.77 4.99 -12.30
C TYR A 85 3.23 5.17 -11.89
N TRP A 86 3.92 4.07 -11.59
CA TRP A 86 5.26 4.11 -11.02
C TRP A 86 6.31 3.38 -11.86
N HIS A 87 7.50 3.94 -11.89
CA HIS A 87 8.68 3.17 -12.30
C HIS A 87 9.24 2.41 -11.09
N PRO A 88 9.54 1.09 -11.19
CA PRO A 88 9.91 0.27 -10.04
C PRO A 88 11.14 0.78 -9.27
N ILE A 89 12.15 1.31 -9.97
CA ILE A 89 13.35 1.89 -9.34
C ILE A 89 12.99 3.10 -8.47
N LEU A 90 12.12 3.97 -8.96
CA LEU A 90 11.68 5.15 -8.22
C LEU A 90 10.83 4.75 -7.01
N LEU A 91 9.94 3.79 -7.18
CA LEU A 91 9.11 3.27 -6.10
C LEU A 91 9.96 2.64 -4.99
N ALA A 92 10.87 1.74 -5.33
CA ALA A 92 11.76 1.11 -4.35
C ALA A 92 12.57 2.16 -3.58
N LYS A 93 13.09 3.18 -4.28
CA LYS A 93 13.83 4.29 -3.69
C LYS A 93 12.96 5.13 -2.75
N THR A 94 11.73 5.43 -3.16
CA THR A 94 10.76 6.20 -2.35
C THR A 94 10.41 5.46 -1.07
N VAL A 95 10.08 4.17 -1.14
CA VAL A 95 9.76 3.35 0.03
C VAL A 95 10.98 3.22 0.95
N THR A 96 12.19 3.02 0.40
CA THR A 96 13.43 3.01 1.19
C THR A 96 13.62 4.33 1.93
N THR A 97 13.40 5.45 1.26
CA THR A 97 13.55 6.78 1.87
C THR A 97 12.55 6.96 3.02
N LEU A 98 11.29 6.59 2.80
CA LEU A 98 10.27 6.61 3.85
C LEU A 98 10.67 5.71 5.04
N ASP A 99 11.21 4.53 4.78
CA ASP A 99 11.65 3.60 5.83
C ASP A 99 12.79 4.21 6.67
N VAL A 100 13.79 4.77 6.03
CA VAL A 100 14.92 5.44 6.72
C VAL A 100 14.44 6.64 7.53
N LEU A 101 13.64 7.52 6.94
CA LEU A 101 13.18 8.76 7.61
C LEU A 101 12.17 8.46 8.73
N SER A 102 11.46 7.35 8.66
CA SER A 102 10.51 6.94 9.70
C SER A 102 11.10 6.06 10.79
N GLY A 103 12.39 5.68 10.70
CA GLY A 103 13.00 4.76 11.65
C GLY A 103 12.52 3.31 11.50
N GLY A 104 12.30 2.84 10.27
CA GLY A 104 11.94 1.43 9.99
C GLY A 104 10.44 1.14 10.05
N ARG A 105 9.57 2.12 9.75
CA ARG A 105 8.11 1.98 9.85
C ARG A 105 7.39 1.90 8.51
N ALA A 106 8.09 1.98 7.38
CA ALA A 106 7.48 1.95 6.07
C ALA A 106 7.07 0.54 5.64
N TRP A 107 5.94 0.45 4.94
CA TRP A 107 5.48 -0.71 4.22
C TRP A 107 5.26 -0.35 2.74
N LEU A 108 5.58 -1.26 1.84
CA LEU A 108 5.13 -1.17 0.46
C LEU A 108 3.74 -1.80 0.35
N GLY A 109 2.70 -1.00 0.16
CA GLY A 109 1.40 -1.50 -0.26
C GLY A 109 1.22 -1.26 -1.75
N ILE A 110 0.91 -2.30 -2.53
CA ILE A 110 0.89 -2.22 -4.00
C ILE A 110 -0.27 -3.02 -4.59
N GLY A 111 -0.82 -2.53 -5.70
CA GLY A 111 -1.88 -3.18 -6.47
C GLY A 111 -1.73 -2.96 -7.98
N ALA A 112 -2.56 -3.64 -8.74
CA ALA A 112 -2.54 -3.55 -10.21
C ALA A 112 -3.14 -2.23 -10.77
N GLY A 113 -3.71 -1.37 -9.89
CA GLY A 113 -4.47 -0.19 -10.28
C GLY A 113 -5.87 -0.55 -10.82
N ASP A 114 -6.85 0.30 -10.56
CA ASP A 114 -8.25 0.06 -10.93
C ASP A 114 -8.99 1.31 -11.44
N TYR A 115 -8.38 2.49 -11.34
CA TYR A 115 -9.02 3.75 -11.74
C TYR A 115 -8.56 4.20 -13.14
N GLU A 116 -9.21 3.65 -14.17
CA GLU A 116 -8.87 3.90 -15.58
C GLU A 116 -9.14 5.35 -16.01
N GLU A 117 -10.21 5.97 -15.50
CA GLU A 117 -10.58 7.34 -15.83
C GLU A 117 -9.50 8.33 -15.36
N GLU A 118 -9.03 8.20 -14.12
CA GLU A 118 -7.92 8.96 -13.57
C GLU A 118 -6.66 8.83 -14.43
N ALA A 119 -6.30 7.60 -14.77
CA ALA A 119 -5.12 7.32 -15.58
C ALA A 119 -5.21 8.01 -16.94
N ARG A 120 -6.32 7.85 -17.64
CA ARG A 120 -6.54 8.46 -18.96
C ARG A 120 -6.56 9.97 -18.90
N GLY A 121 -7.28 10.54 -17.93
CA GLY A 121 -7.40 11.98 -17.77
C GLY A 121 -6.09 12.66 -17.39
N SER A 122 -5.24 11.96 -16.63
CA SER A 122 -3.91 12.44 -16.24
C SER A 122 -2.81 12.09 -17.23
N GLY A 123 -3.12 11.36 -18.32
CA GLY A 123 -2.11 10.90 -19.28
C GLY A 123 -1.18 9.82 -18.74
N LEU A 124 -1.58 9.13 -17.68
CA LEU A 124 -0.82 8.05 -17.07
C LEU A 124 -1.05 6.72 -17.80
N PRO A 125 -0.08 5.79 -17.78
CA PRO A 125 -0.24 4.49 -18.41
C PRO A 125 -1.34 3.67 -17.74
N PHE A 126 -2.24 3.09 -18.54
CA PHE A 126 -3.23 2.12 -18.05
C PHE A 126 -3.36 0.96 -19.04
N PRO A 127 -2.37 0.08 -19.11
CA PRO A 127 -2.40 -1.05 -20.02
C PRO A 127 -3.48 -2.07 -19.63
N PRO A 128 -3.79 -3.05 -20.52
CA PRO A 128 -4.76 -4.09 -20.24
C PRO A 128 -4.45 -4.83 -18.94
N LEU A 129 -5.48 -5.33 -18.25
CA LEU A 129 -5.39 -5.93 -16.91
C LEU A 129 -4.32 -7.04 -16.82
N LYS A 130 -4.20 -7.87 -17.85
CA LYS A 130 -3.15 -8.92 -17.90
C LYS A 130 -1.75 -8.32 -17.78
N GLU A 131 -1.48 -7.28 -18.56
CA GLU A 131 -0.19 -6.59 -18.56
C GLU A 131 0.07 -5.89 -17.21
N ARG A 132 -0.96 -5.28 -16.62
CA ARG A 132 -0.83 -4.65 -15.29
C ARG A 132 -0.38 -5.64 -14.22
N TYR A 133 -0.89 -6.88 -14.24
CA TYR A 133 -0.42 -7.93 -13.32
C TYR A 133 0.99 -8.42 -13.61
N GLU A 134 1.38 -8.53 -14.89
CA GLU A 134 2.73 -8.91 -15.27
C GLU A 134 3.74 -7.81 -14.84
N ARG A 135 3.39 -6.54 -15.05
CA ARG A 135 4.18 -5.38 -14.58
C ARG A 135 4.25 -5.31 -13.05
N LEU A 136 3.17 -5.59 -12.35
CA LEU A 136 3.15 -5.64 -10.89
C LEU A 136 4.13 -6.70 -10.36
N GLU A 137 4.17 -7.89 -10.95
CA GLU A 137 5.10 -8.95 -10.55
C GLU A 137 6.55 -8.52 -10.78
N GLU A 138 6.90 -7.98 -11.96
CA GLU A 138 8.25 -7.46 -12.23
C GLU A 138 8.63 -6.30 -11.29
N MET A 139 7.69 -5.41 -10.99
CA MET A 139 7.93 -4.30 -10.06
C MET A 139 8.28 -4.79 -8.66
N VAL A 140 7.55 -5.77 -8.12
CA VAL A 140 7.87 -6.37 -6.83
C VAL A 140 9.25 -7.03 -6.85
N GLN A 141 9.59 -7.75 -7.92
CA GLN A 141 10.90 -8.38 -8.08
C GLN A 141 12.04 -7.36 -8.10
N ILE A 142 11.86 -6.24 -8.80
CA ILE A 142 12.85 -5.16 -8.85
C ILE A 142 13.00 -4.50 -7.47
N CYS A 143 11.89 -4.22 -6.78
CA CYS A 143 11.94 -3.69 -5.41
C CYS A 143 12.74 -4.63 -4.49
N LEU A 144 12.45 -5.93 -4.52
CA LEU A 144 13.15 -6.91 -3.71
C LEU A 144 14.65 -6.95 -4.04
N ARG A 145 15.05 -6.88 -5.32
CA ARG A 145 16.46 -6.81 -5.71
C ARG A 145 17.14 -5.55 -5.18
N MET A 146 16.49 -4.40 -5.27
CA MET A 146 17.04 -3.15 -4.78
C MET A 146 17.24 -3.14 -3.27
N TRP A 147 16.49 -3.95 -2.53
CA TRP A 147 16.60 -4.07 -1.06
C TRP A 147 17.54 -5.18 -0.58
N GLN A 148 18.20 -5.90 -1.49
CA GLN A 148 19.14 -6.96 -1.11
C GLN A 148 20.53 -6.42 -0.75
N GLY A 149 21.14 -6.97 0.30
CA GLY A 149 22.50 -6.65 0.71
C GLY A 149 22.69 -5.19 1.13
N GLU A 150 23.88 -4.67 0.95
CA GLU A 150 24.26 -3.31 1.36
C GLU A 150 24.00 -2.25 0.29
N LEU A 151 24.04 -2.65 -0.98
CA LEU A 151 23.96 -1.75 -2.13
C LEU A 151 22.81 -2.05 -3.09
N GLY A 152 22.00 -3.06 -2.81
CA GLY A 152 21.09 -3.69 -3.75
C GLY A 152 21.79 -4.79 -4.57
N ASP A 153 21.01 -5.66 -5.20
CA ASP A 153 21.56 -6.60 -6.20
C ASP A 153 21.85 -5.83 -7.48
N GLN A 154 23.11 -5.53 -7.70
CA GLN A 154 23.59 -4.68 -8.80
C GLN A 154 23.64 -5.37 -10.16
N ARG A 155 23.29 -6.67 -10.24
CA ARG A 155 23.20 -7.38 -11.53
C ARG A 155 22.11 -6.80 -12.38
N PRO A 156 22.26 -6.73 -13.71
CA PRO A 156 21.21 -6.23 -14.60
C PRO A 156 19.88 -6.96 -14.37
N TYR A 157 18.81 -6.24 -14.46
CA TYR A 157 17.45 -6.79 -14.52
C TYR A 157 16.92 -6.67 -15.94
N GLU A 158 16.58 -7.79 -16.55
CA GLU A 158 16.02 -7.86 -17.90
C GLU A 158 14.68 -8.57 -17.84
N GLY A 159 13.62 -7.79 -17.58
CA GLY A 159 12.24 -8.25 -17.62
C GLY A 159 11.59 -8.02 -18.98
N LYS A 160 10.33 -8.42 -19.08
CA LYS A 160 9.51 -8.16 -20.26
C LYS A 160 9.17 -6.68 -20.42
N TYR A 161 8.91 -6.00 -19.30
CA TYR A 161 8.42 -4.62 -19.25
C TYR A 161 9.44 -3.62 -18.69
N TYR A 162 10.33 -4.08 -17.83
CA TYR A 162 11.33 -3.23 -17.19
C TYR A 162 12.74 -3.76 -17.42
N ARG A 163 13.68 -2.83 -17.61
CA ARG A 163 15.11 -3.14 -17.72
C ARG A 163 15.88 -2.16 -16.86
N SER A 164 16.93 -2.64 -16.22
CA SER A 164 17.86 -1.81 -15.46
C SER A 164 19.25 -2.44 -15.55
N GLU A 165 20.22 -1.65 -15.97
CA GLU A 165 21.61 -2.12 -16.05
C GLU A 165 22.24 -2.31 -14.66
N ARG A 166 21.80 -1.49 -13.69
CA ARG A 166 22.35 -1.52 -12.33
C ARG A 166 21.32 -1.00 -11.31
N PRO A 167 20.48 -1.86 -10.73
CA PRO A 167 19.46 -1.46 -9.75
C PRO A 167 20.11 -1.18 -8.38
N LEU A 168 20.84 -0.09 -8.28
CA LEU A 168 21.52 0.39 -7.09
C LEU A 168 20.55 1.07 -6.13
N ASN A 169 20.67 0.81 -4.82
CA ASN A 169 19.86 1.47 -3.80
C ASN A 169 20.69 1.84 -2.56
N LEU A 170 20.90 3.13 -2.34
CA LEU A 170 21.59 3.72 -1.18
C LEU A 170 20.87 5.00 -0.75
N PRO A 171 20.66 5.23 0.58
CA PRO A 171 20.86 4.25 1.65
C PRO A 171 19.99 3.00 1.45
N GLN A 172 20.30 1.92 2.16
CA GLN A 172 19.39 0.78 2.29
C GLN A 172 18.33 1.07 3.36
N SER A 173 17.20 0.34 3.31
CA SER A 173 16.17 0.39 4.33
C SER A 173 16.73 0.00 5.70
N LEU A 174 16.16 0.54 6.77
CA LEU A 174 16.46 0.11 8.14
C LEU A 174 15.80 -1.22 8.46
N THR A 175 14.59 -1.45 7.93
CA THR A 175 13.86 -2.71 8.08
C THR A 175 14.57 -3.83 7.32
N ARG A 176 14.80 -4.97 7.99
CA ARG A 176 15.47 -6.13 7.43
C ARG A 176 14.54 -7.34 7.38
N PRO A 177 14.62 -8.18 6.35
CA PRO A 177 15.50 -8.09 5.17
C PRO A 177 15.14 -6.94 4.21
N HIS A 178 13.93 -6.42 4.28
CA HIS A 178 13.40 -5.30 3.47
C HIS A 178 12.09 -4.78 4.08
N PRO A 179 11.58 -3.61 3.68
CA PRO A 179 10.26 -3.13 4.07
C PRO A 179 9.19 -4.18 3.75
N PRO A 180 8.26 -4.49 4.67
CA PRO A 180 7.22 -5.47 4.40
C PRO A 180 6.34 -5.07 3.22
N ILE A 181 5.85 -6.07 2.48
CA ILE A 181 5.04 -5.88 1.28
C ILE A 181 3.60 -6.31 1.57
N LEU A 182 2.64 -5.43 1.28
CA LEU A 182 1.23 -5.75 1.21
C LEU A 182 0.80 -5.70 -0.26
N ILE A 183 0.14 -6.75 -0.75
CA ILE A 183 -0.47 -6.74 -2.09
C ILE A 183 -1.98 -6.66 -1.95
N ALA A 184 -2.56 -5.63 -2.58
CA ALA A 184 -3.99 -5.37 -2.56
C ALA A 184 -4.71 -5.94 -3.79
N GLY A 185 -5.92 -6.45 -3.56
CA GLY A 185 -6.80 -7.01 -4.59
C GLY A 185 -7.25 -8.43 -4.28
N SER A 186 -8.29 -8.89 -5.00
CA SER A 186 -8.98 -10.15 -4.69
C SER A 186 -9.04 -11.13 -5.87
N ALA A 187 -8.24 -10.90 -6.93
CA ALA A 187 -8.18 -11.79 -8.09
C ALA A 187 -7.47 -13.11 -7.74
N GLU A 188 -8.24 -14.21 -7.75
CA GLU A 188 -7.81 -15.51 -7.25
C GLU A 188 -6.53 -16.04 -7.92
N GLN A 189 -6.47 -16.01 -9.26
CA GLN A 189 -5.37 -16.58 -10.02
C GLN A 189 -4.20 -15.61 -10.24
N LYS A 190 -4.36 -14.35 -9.91
CA LYS A 190 -3.34 -13.32 -10.12
C LYS A 190 -2.89 -12.72 -8.81
N THR A 191 -3.76 -11.96 -8.13
CA THR A 191 -3.38 -11.28 -6.89
C THR A 191 -2.98 -12.27 -5.81
N LEU A 192 -3.80 -13.31 -5.53
CA LEU A 192 -3.53 -14.22 -4.43
C LEU A 192 -2.28 -15.09 -4.66
N ARG A 193 -1.97 -15.42 -5.93
CA ARG A 193 -0.71 -16.06 -6.28
C ARG A 193 0.49 -15.15 -5.97
N LEU A 194 0.42 -13.85 -6.31
CA LEU A 194 1.48 -12.90 -5.98
C LEU A 194 1.62 -12.69 -4.47
N VAL A 195 0.48 -12.67 -3.76
CA VAL A 195 0.49 -12.62 -2.28
C VAL A 195 1.25 -13.82 -1.72
N ALA A 196 0.94 -15.04 -2.15
CA ALA A 196 1.61 -16.25 -1.70
C ALA A 196 3.11 -16.21 -1.95
N ARG A 197 3.56 -15.65 -3.09
CA ARG A 197 4.99 -15.62 -3.45
C ARG A 197 5.78 -14.54 -2.74
N TYR A 198 5.21 -13.35 -2.55
CA TYR A 198 6.00 -12.16 -2.23
C TYR A 198 5.53 -11.38 -1.00
N ALA A 199 4.23 -11.48 -0.62
CA ALA A 199 3.67 -10.53 0.32
C ALA A 199 3.77 -10.97 1.79
N HIS A 200 3.88 -10.01 2.69
CA HIS A 200 3.76 -10.17 4.15
C HIS A 200 2.33 -9.96 4.61
N ALA A 201 1.52 -9.28 3.79
CA ALA A 201 0.10 -9.09 4.03
C ALA A 201 -0.67 -9.04 2.71
N CYS A 202 -1.96 -9.34 2.76
CA CYS A 202 -2.90 -9.07 1.68
C CYS A 202 -3.99 -8.11 2.16
N ASN A 203 -4.54 -7.31 1.22
CA ASN A 203 -5.76 -6.56 1.48
C ASN A 203 -6.84 -7.04 0.52
N LEU A 204 -7.88 -7.66 1.08
CA LEU A 204 -9.01 -8.19 0.35
C LEU A 204 -10.19 -7.20 0.41
N ARG A 205 -11.02 -7.21 -0.64
CA ARG A 205 -12.30 -6.50 -0.57
C ARG A 205 -13.21 -7.23 0.42
N PRO A 206 -13.77 -6.54 1.42
CA PRO A 206 -14.68 -7.16 2.38
C PRO A 206 -15.93 -7.69 1.68
N GLY A 207 -16.50 -8.78 2.21
CA GLY A 207 -17.72 -9.38 1.69
C GLY A 207 -17.79 -10.90 1.92
N PRO A 208 -18.91 -11.54 1.56
CA PRO A 208 -19.17 -12.95 1.81
C PRO A 208 -18.20 -13.91 1.09
N GLN A 209 -17.46 -13.41 0.09
CA GLN A 209 -16.46 -14.20 -0.66
C GLN A 209 -15.11 -14.31 0.05
N VAL A 210 -14.87 -13.60 1.17
CA VAL A 210 -13.57 -13.60 1.86
C VAL A 210 -13.15 -15.02 2.28
N PRO A 211 -13.99 -15.88 2.88
CA PRO A 211 -13.58 -17.24 3.22
C PRO A 211 -13.07 -18.04 2.03
N GLN A 212 -13.78 -18.01 0.90
CA GLN A 212 -13.34 -18.65 -0.36
C GLN A 212 -11.99 -18.10 -0.83
N LYS A 213 -11.77 -16.77 -0.75
CA LYS A 213 -10.50 -16.15 -1.15
C LYS A 213 -9.34 -16.63 -0.27
N LEU A 214 -9.58 -16.82 1.01
CA LEU A 214 -8.57 -17.34 1.94
C LEU A 214 -8.24 -18.81 1.64
N GLU A 215 -9.21 -19.65 1.30
CA GLU A 215 -8.94 -21.03 0.85
C GLU A 215 -8.09 -21.07 -0.43
N VAL A 216 -8.36 -20.15 -1.38
CA VAL A 216 -7.55 -20.04 -2.61
C VAL A 216 -6.13 -19.56 -2.27
N LEU A 217 -5.98 -18.59 -1.37
CA LEU A 217 -4.68 -18.13 -0.92
C LEU A 217 -3.89 -19.28 -0.28
N GLN A 218 -4.51 -20.05 0.60
CA GLN A 218 -3.89 -21.23 1.23
C GLN A 218 -3.34 -22.20 0.17
N LYS A 219 -4.14 -22.55 -0.84
CA LYS A 219 -3.69 -23.44 -1.93
C LYS A 219 -2.50 -22.86 -2.71
N HIS A 220 -2.45 -21.55 -2.92
CA HIS A 220 -1.28 -20.92 -3.53
C HIS A 220 -0.07 -20.96 -2.60
N CYS A 221 -0.25 -20.79 -1.30
CA CYS A 221 0.83 -20.90 -0.31
C CYS A 221 1.40 -22.33 -0.27
N GLU A 222 0.54 -23.35 -0.28
CA GLU A 222 0.95 -24.76 -0.38
C GLU A 222 1.80 -25.01 -1.64
N ALA A 223 1.40 -24.49 -2.79
CA ALA A 223 2.14 -24.61 -4.06
C ALA A 223 3.50 -23.89 -4.03
N GLU A 224 3.64 -22.81 -3.27
CA GLU A 224 4.89 -22.05 -3.09
C GLU A 224 5.68 -22.53 -1.85
N CYS A 225 5.27 -23.61 -1.18
CA CYS A 225 5.88 -24.14 0.07
C CYS A 225 5.99 -23.07 1.16
N ARG A 226 4.97 -22.26 1.32
CA ARG A 226 4.92 -21.14 2.25
C ARG A 226 3.78 -21.32 3.26
N ASP A 227 4.06 -20.97 4.52
CA ASP A 227 3.05 -20.91 5.58
C ASP A 227 2.11 -19.72 5.34
N ASP A 228 0.81 -19.96 5.20
CA ASP A 228 -0.18 -18.91 5.00
C ASP A 228 -0.47 -18.11 6.27
N ASP A 229 -0.25 -18.67 7.46
CA ASP A 229 -0.34 -17.95 8.74
C ASP A 229 0.72 -16.85 8.88
N ALA A 230 1.83 -16.97 8.15
CA ALA A 230 2.84 -15.91 8.05
C ALA A 230 2.38 -14.70 7.25
N ILE A 231 1.22 -14.76 6.57
CA ILE A 231 0.65 -13.67 5.78
C ILE A 231 -0.48 -13.00 6.56
N GLU A 232 -0.34 -11.73 6.88
CA GLU A 232 -1.40 -10.95 7.53
C GLU A 232 -2.58 -10.73 6.56
N LYS A 233 -3.78 -11.17 6.96
CA LYS A 233 -5.00 -11.00 6.18
C LYS A 233 -5.70 -9.73 6.62
N THR A 234 -5.93 -8.78 5.72
CA THR A 234 -6.56 -7.49 6.03
C THR A 234 -7.73 -7.19 5.10
N CYS A 235 -8.68 -6.43 5.62
CA CYS A 235 -9.76 -5.81 4.85
C CYS A 235 -9.84 -4.33 5.23
N ALA A 236 -10.16 -3.47 4.28
CA ALA A 236 -10.48 -2.07 4.53
C ALA A 236 -11.96 -1.83 4.23
N PHE A 237 -12.66 -1.20 5.16
CA PHE A 237 -14.05 -0.80 5.01
C PHE A 237 -14.33 0.45 5.85
N ALA A 238 -15.32 1.23 5.42
CA ALA A 238 -15.78 2.38 6.15
C ALA A 238 -16.93 1.96 7.07
N PHE A 239 -16.93 2.50 8.30
CA PHE A 239 -18.03 2.33 9.23
C PHE A 239 -18.21 3.61 10.06
N ASP A 240 -19.43 3.84 10.48
CA ASP A 240 -19.78 4.97 11.35
C ASP A 240 -19.61 4.56 12.81
N VAL A 241 -18.76 5.27 13.53
CA VAL A 241 -18.54 5.00 14.97
C VAL A 241 -19.56 5.68 15.88
N GLY A 242 -20.42 6.56 15.33
CA GLY A 242 -21.27 7.47 16.10
C GLY A 242 -20.47 8.61 16.76
N GLU A 243 -21.16 9.63 17.23
CA GLU A 243 -20.51 10.80 17.88
C GLU A 243 -19.80 10.43 19.19
N ASP A 244 -20.31 9.44 19.90
CA ASP A 244 -19.84 8.96 21.20
C ASP A 244 -19.15 7.57 21.16
N GLY A 245 -18.97 7.01 19.97
CA GLY A 245 -18.44 5.67 19.77
C GLY A 245 -19.43 4.53 20.06
N SER A 246 -20.70 4.82 20.32
CA SER A 246 -21.72 3.82 20.68
C SER A 246 -21.95 2.75 19.62
N LYS A 247 -21.74 3.07 18.34
CA LYS A 247 -21.90 2.12 17.23
C LYS A 247 -20.74 1.13 17.05
N VAL A 248 -19.65 1.31 17.77
CA VAL A 248 -18.47 0.40 17.64
C VAL A 248 -18.79 -0.99 18.17
N SER A 249 -19.61 -1.10 19.25
CA SER A 249 -19.99 -2.39 19.83
C SER A 249 -20.84 -3.25 18.88
N GLU A 250 -21.61 -2.64 17.99
CA GLU A 250 -22.40 -3.35 16.97
C GLU A 250 -21.51 -3.99 15.87
N LEU A 251 -20.28 -3.50 15.72
CA LEU A 251 -19.32 -3.96 14.71
C LEU A 251 -18.39 -5.07 15.22
N ILE A 252 -18.20 -5.17 16.54
CA ILE A 252 -17.24 -6.07 17.18
C ILE A 252 -17.96 -7.28 17.82
N GLY A 253 -19.28 -7.19 17.98
CA GLY A 253 -20.16 -8.24 18.58
C GLY A 253 -20.44 -9.38 17.66
#